data_bd5291f243272c467b55eef0a43735ff
#
_entry.id   bd5291f243272c467b55eef0a43735ff
#
_cell.length_a   1.000
_cell.length_b   1.000
_cell.length_c   1.000
_cell.angle_alpha   90.00
_cell.angle_beta   90.00
_cell.angle_gamma   90.00
#
_symmetry.space_group_name_H-M   'P 1'
#
loop_
_entity.id
_entity.type
_entity.pdbx_description
1 polymer ?
#
loop_
_entity_poly.entity_id
_entity_poly.type
_entity_poly.pdbx_seq_one_letter_code
_entity_poly.pdbx_strand_id
1 'polypeptide(L)'
;MNISQPAVSKALKRLREIYDDGLFHRNTTGVEPTVFASDIYPAMSAALKNFTSTLSASREFDPKTSNRIFSIAVVSTVNYSLIPKLVKQIRTSAPNISLEIHPQFTEDLESDLRLQRYDLVIDMAIRGRTILKSEVVYTEILKVVCSKDHPRIGDSISLEQFLSEEHVAASRWHSRSSLLNAEDIGELEARNIVIRAAGAFEMMPIIGSTEMIGMLPESTLDDLGDYYNLKSLDLPFNRQQHDLCSIWHPSRSNDSGHRWLRQQIQKAAKNVF
;
A
#
# COMPACT_ATOMS: atom_id res chain seq x y z
N MET A 1 15.17 -23.31 4.41
CA MET A 1 16.61 -23.76 4.49
C MET A 1 16.72 -24.77 5.61
N ASN A 2 17.13 -26.01 5.30
CA ASN A 2 17.46 -26.99 6.36
C ASN A 2 18.90 -26.75 6.83
N ILE A 3 19.08 -25.79 7.74
CA ILE A 3 20.39 -25.49 8.33
C ILE A 3 20.38 -26.12 9.72
N SER A 4 21.41 -26.91 10.06
CA SER A 4 21.52 -27.52 11.38
C SER A 4 21.82 -26.49 12.47
N GLN A 5 21.35 -26.74 13.69
CA GLN A 5 21.59 -25.86 14.85
C GLN A 5 23.09 -25.52 15.07
N PRO A 6 24.05 -26.47 14.93
CA PRO A 6 25.46 -26.15 15.04
C PRO A 6 25.96 -25.16 13.97
N ALA A 7 25.44 -25.27 12.73
CA ALA A 7 25.79 -24.36 11.65
C ALA A 7 25.31 -22.93 11.91
N VAL A 8 24.07 -22.79 12.42
CA VAL A 8 23.50 -21.48 12.84
C VAL A 8 24.36 -20.87 13.98
N SER A 9 24.71 -21.67 15.00
CA SER A 9 25.51 -21.20 16.11
C SER A 9 26.90 -20.73 15.67
N LYS A 10 27.54 -21.45 14.76
CA LYS A 10 28.86 -21.07 14.21
C LYS A 10 28.78 -19.79 13.38
N ALA A 11 27.76 -19.64 12.54
CA ALA A 11 27.54 -18.43 11.75
C ALA A 11 27.28 -17.21 12.65
N LEU A 12 26.45 -17.38 13.66
CA LEU A 12 26.13 -16.31 14.62
C LEU A 12 27.38 -15.87 15.41
N LYS A 13 28.22 -16.82 15.85
CA LYS A 13 29.49 -16.49 16.52
C LYS A 13 30.38 -15.61 15.62
N ARG A 14 30.50 -15.98 14.35
CA ARG A 14 31.31 -15.22 13.37
C ARG A 14 30.76 -13.83 13.11
N LEU A 15 29.43 -13.69 13.04
CA LEU A 15 28.80 -12.38 12.87
C LEU A 15 29.02 -11.47 14.09
N ARG A 16 28.98 -12.03 15.31
CA ARG A 16 29.31 -11.30 16.54
C ARG A 16 30.74 -10.77 16.55
N GLU A 17 31.69 -11.58 16.07
CA GLU A 17 33.09 -11.18 15.94
C GLU A 17 33.28 -10.06 14.89
N ILE A 18 32.53 -10.12 13.77
CA ILE A 18 32.60 -9.13 12.69
C ILE A 18 32.01 -7.78 13.10
N TYR A 19 30.88 -7.80 13.82
CA TYR A 19 30.15 -6.59 14.17
C TYR A 19 30.47 -6.06 15.56
N ASP A 20 31.24 -6.77 16.34
CA ASP A 20 31.52 -6.46 17.76
C ASP A 20 30.24 -6.21 18.55
N ASP A 21 29.18 -6.97 18.26
CA ASP A 21 27.87 -6.88 18.88
C ASP A 21 27.30 -8.28 19.16
N GLY A 22 26.57 -8.41 20.28
CA GLY A 22 25.92 -9.67 20.69
C GLY A 22 24.85 -10.15 19.74
N LEU A 23 24.29 -9.26 18.92
CA LEU A 23 23.22 -9.41 17.94
C LEU A 23 21.89 -9.84 18.56
N PHE A 24 21.91 -10.71 19.57
CA PHE A 24 20.71 -11.20 20.25
C PHE A 24 20.98 -11.37 21.76
N HIS A 25 20.01 -10.97 22.59
CA HIS A 25 20.00 -11.25 24.02
C HIS A 25 18.97 -12.37 24.32
N ARG A 26 19.22 -13.10 25.37
CA ARG A 26 18.21 -14.01 25.94
C ARG A 26 17.44 -13.29 27.04
N ASN A 27 16.13 -13.40 27.01
CA ASN A 27 15.25 -12.98 28.07
C ASN A 27 14.37 -14.14 28.54
N THR A 28 13.48 -13.89 29.49
CA THR A 28 12.54 -14.89 30.04
C THR A 28 11.52 -15.39 29.02
N THR A 29 11.30 -14.66 27.93
CA THR A 29 10.32 -14.96 26.88
C THR A 29 10.97 -15.53 25.62
N GLY A 30 12.30 -15.56 25.52
CA GLY A 30 13.01 -16.11 24.38
C GLY A 30 14.31 -15.38 24.00
N VAL A 31 14.43 -15.04 22.73
CA VAL A 31 15.61 -14.37 22.16
C VAL A 31 15.14 -13.09 21.44
N GLU A 32 15.73 -11.96 21.81
CA GLU A 32 15.45 -10.65 21.21
C GLU A 32 16.70 -10.07 20.53
N PRO A 33 16.55 -9.36 19.40
CA PRO A 33 17.66 -8.69 18.76
C PRO A 33 18.17 -7.50 19.60
N THR A 34 19.46 -7.18 19.47
CA THR A 34 20.00 -5.90 19.93
C THR A 34 19.46 -4.75 19.09
N VAL A 35 19.58 -3.51 19.60
CA VAL A 35 19.24 -2.30 18.80
C VAL A 35 20.05 -2.31 17.50
N PHE A 36 21.35 -2.56 17.60
CA PHE A 36 22.24 -2.66 16.44
C PHE A 36 21.76 -3.73 15.43
N ALA A 37 21.39 -4.93 15.91
CA ALA A 37 20.87 -5.99 15.00
C ALA A 37 19.57 -5.56 14.32
N SER A 38 18.69 -4.86 15.03
CA SER A 38 17.43 -4.33 14.46
C SER A 38 17.70 -3.28 13.37
N ASP A 39 18.67 -2.40 13.60
CA ASP A 39 19.04 -1.32 12.68
C ASP A 39 19.70 -1.84 11.39
N ILE A 40 20.57 -2.86 11.48
CA ILE A 40 21.26 -3.41 10.31
C ILE A 40 20.41 -4.45 9.54
N TYR A 41 19.42 -5.07 10.19
CA TYR A 41 18.64 -6.17 9.59
C TYR A 41 17.96 -5.80 8.28
N PRO A 42 17.31 -4.62 8.13
CA PRO A 42 16.68 -4.24 6.88
C PRO A 42 17.67 -4.19 5.71
N ALA A 43 18.84 -3.57 5.92
CA ALA A 43 19.88 -3.45 4.90
C ALA A 43 20.50 -4.83 4.53
N MET A 44 20.76 -5.67 5.53
CA MET A 44 21.30 -7.03 5.32
C MET A 44 20.30 -7.93 4.60
N SER A 45 19.04 -7.89 5.00
CA SER A 45 17.96 -8.64 4.35
C SER A 45 17.79 -8.22 2.89
N ALA A 46 17.83 -6.92 2.61
CA ALA A 46 17.78 -6.38 1.26
C ALA A 46 18.98 -6.83 0.41
N ALA A 47 20.20 -6.77 0.95
CA ALA A 47 21.41 -7.22 0.28
C ALA A 47 21.33 -8.72 -0.08
N LEU A 48 20.84 -9.55 0.85
CA LEU A 48 20.65 -10.99 0.62
C LEU A 48 19.57 -11.26 -0.44
N LYS A 49 18.44 -10.54 -0.39
CA LYS A 49 17.41 -10.63 -1.44
C LYS A 49 17.97 -10.22 -2.81
N ASN A 50 18.81 -9.19 -2.88
CA ASN A 50 19.49 -8.78 -4.10
C ASN A 50 20.42 -9.86 -4.63
N PHE A 51 21.25 -10.42 -3.78
CA PHE A 51 22.17 -11.49 -4.17
C PHE A 51 21.42 -12.73 -4.69
N THR A 52 20.37 -13.17 -3.97
CA THR A 52 19.57 -14.31 -4.41
C THR A 52 18.81 -14.02 -5.71
N SER A 53 18.41 -12.78 -5.95
CA SER A 53 17.75 -12.40 -7.21
C SER A 53 18.70 -12.44 -8.41
N THR A 54 20.00 -12.15 -8.22
CA THR A 54 20.99 -12.28 -9.31
C THR A 54 21.23 -13.74 -9.70
N LEU A 55 21.17 -14.65 -8.74
CA LEU A 55 21.24 -16.09 -9.03
C LEU A 55 20.03 -16.60 -9.81
N SER A 56 18.88 -15.95 -9.61
CA SER A 56 17.63 -16.25 -10.33
C SER A 56 17.55 -15.55 -11.69
N ALA A 57 18.20 -14.39 -11.85
CA ALA A 57 18.21 -13.60 -13.08
C ALA A 57 18.96 -14.30 -14.24
N SER A 58 19.81 -15.28 -13.93
CA SER A 58 20.47 -16.13 -14.93
C SER A 58 19.56 -17.22 -15.51
N ARG A 59 18.36 -17.41 -14.95
CA ARG A 59 17.34 -18.33 -15.46
C ARG A 59 16.16 -17.53 -15.99
N GLU A 60 15.67 -17.91 -17.16
CA GLU A 60 14.44 -17.34 -17.73
C GLU A 60 13.30 -17.52 -16.72
N PHE A 61 12.62 -16.41 -16.36
CA PHE A 61 11.54 -16.45 -15.39
C PHE A 61 10.33 -17.17 -15.98
N ASP A 62 9.98 -18.31 -15.42
CA ASP A 62 8.76 -19.04 -15.74
C ASP A 62 7.77 -18.95 -14.56
N PRO A 63 6.61 -18.30 -14.74
CA PRO A 63 5.62 -18.15 -13.68
C PRO A 63 5.12 -19.50 -13.14
N LYS A 64 5.04 -20.55 -13.98
CA LYS A 64 4.46 -21.84 -13.60
C LYS A 64 5.35 -22.61 -12.62
N THR A 65 6.67 -22.42 -12.71
CA THR A 65 7.65 -23.14 -11.90
C THR A 65 8.33 -22.29 -10.84
N SER A 66 8.16 -20.96 -10.91
CA SER A 66 8.76 -20.02 -9.97
C SER A 66 8.13 -20.12 -8.58
N ASN A 67 8.96 -20.17 -7.55
CA ASN A 67 8.58 -20.08 -6.13
C ASN A 67 8.96 -18.72 -5.51
N ARG A 68 9.05 -17.68 -6.34
CA ARG A 68 9.41 -16.33 -5.90
C ARG A 68 8.35 -15.76 -4.97
N ILE A 69 8.81 -15.00 -3.99
CA ILE A 69 7.96 -14.18 -3.12
C ILE A 69 8.08 -12.75 -3.63
N PHE A 70 6.94 -12.11 -3.90
CA PHE A 70 6.87 -10.69 -4.22
C PHE A 70 6.28 -9.92 -3.05
N SER A 71 6.99 -8.89 -2.61
CA SER A 71 6.59 -7.99 -1.54
C SER A 71 6.02 -6.70 -2.14
N ILE A 72 4.74 -6.42 -1.91
CA ILE A 72 4.01 -5.29 -2.48
C ILE A 72 3.45 -4.44 -1.34
N ALA A 73 3.79 -3.16 -1.29
CA ALA A 73 3.11 -2.23 -0.41
C ALA A 73 1.98 -1.51 -1.16
N VAL A 74 0.85 -1.33 -0.51
CA VAL A 74 -0.34 -0.75 -1.15
C VAL A 74 -1.07 0.21 -0.22
N VAL A 75 -1.69 1.24 -0.79
CA VAL A 75 -2.66 2.06 -0.05
C VAL A 75 -3.91 1.23 0.28
N SER A 76 -4.56 1.53 1.39
CA SER A 76 -5.62 0.69 1.96
C SER A 76 -6.77 0.37 0.99
N THR A 77 -7.16 1.32 0.14
CA THR A 77 -8.25 1.17 -0.83
C THR A 77 -7.95 0.12 -1.90
N VAL A 78 -6.69 0.02 -2.36
CA VAL A 78 -6.23 -0.97 -3.34
C VAL A 78 -6.38 -2.41 -2.83
N ASN A 79 -6.33 -2.62 -1.50
CA ASN A 79 -6.52 -3.93 -0.90
C ASN A 79 -7.88 -4.56 -1.21
N TYR A 80 -8.89 -3.76 -1.50
CA TYR A 80 -10.23 -4.26 -1.81
C TYR A 80 -10.52 -4.33 -3.30
N SER A 81 -10.22 -3.27 -4.02
CA SER A 81 -10.56 -3.18 -5.43
C SER A 81 -9.68 -4.07 -6.32
N LEU A 82 -8.36 -4.09 -6.05
CA LEU A 82 -7.38 -4.69 -6.95
C LEU A 82 -6.77 -6.00 -6.42
N ILE A 83 -6.37 -6.06 -5.14
CA ILE A 83 -5.60 -7.21 -4.62
C ILE A 83 -6.35 -8.54 -4.72
N PRO A 84 -7.65 -8.67 -4.42
CA PRO A 84 -8.38 -9.92 -4.58
C PRO A 84 -8.37 -10.43 -6.04
N LYS A 85 -8.53 -9.53 -7.00
CA LYS A 85 -8.50 -9.84 -8.43
C LYS A 85 -7.12 -10.29 -8.88
N LEU A 86 -6.07 -9.59 -8.42
CA LEU A 86 -4.67 -9.95 -8.66
C LEU A 86 -4.34 -11.34 -8.09
N VAL A 87 -4.72 -11.61 -6.84
CA VAL A 87 -4.48 -12.91 -6.18
C VAL A 87 -5.16 -14.03 -6.95
N LYS A 88 -6.45 -13.89 -7.30
CA LYS A 88 -7.19 -14.88 -8.08
C LYS A 88 -6.49 -15.19 -9.41
N GLN A 89 -6.01 -14.18 -10.11
CA GLN A 89 -5.31 -14.32 -11.39
C GLN A 89 -3.95 -15.01 -11.23
N ILE A 90 -3.15 -14.62 -10.22
CA ILE A 90 -1.83 -15.20 -9.96
C ILE A 90 -1.97 -16.67 -9.52
N ARG A 91 -2.92 -17.00 -8.65
CA ARG A 91 -3.14 -18.39 -8.19
C ARG A 91 -3.44 -19.33 -9.35
N THR A 92 -4.08 -18.84 -10.40
CA THR A 92 -4.38 -19.65 -11.60
C THR A 92 -3.15 -19.81 -12.51
N SER A 93 -2.35 -18.76 -12.67
CA SER A 93 -1.25 -18.75 -13.67
C SER A 93 0.12 -19.10 -13.10
N ALA A 94 0.31 -18.94 -11.80
CA ALA A 94 1.59 -19.09 -11.10
C ALA A 94 1.37 -19.62 -9.67
N PRO A 95 0.99 -20.90 -9.50
CA PRO A 95 0.49 -21.45 -8.23
C PRO A 95 1.53 -21.46 -7.10
N ASN A 96 2.84 -21.47 -7.43
CA ASN A 96 3.92 -21.54 -6.45
C ASN A 96 4.46 -20.15 -6.05
N ILE A 97 4.05 -19.07 -6.74
CA ILE A 97 4.42 -17.71 -6.37
C ILE A 97 3.65 -17.29 -5.12
N SER A 98 4.33 -16.63 -4.19
CA SER A 98 3.74 -16.02 -3.00
C SER A 98 3.73 -14.49 -3.11
N LEU A 99 2.69 -13.88 -2.56
CA LEU A 99 2.58 -12.43 -2.40
C LEU A 99 2.60 -12.08 -0.92
N GLU A 100 3.43 -11.11 -0.54
CA GLU A 100 3.39 -10.42 0.75
C GLU A 100 2.81 -9.05 0.50
N ILE A 101 1.64 -8.78 1.05
CA ILE A 101 0.95 -7.50 0.91
C ILE A 101 1.14 -6.71 2.20
N HIS A 102 1.69 -5.53 2.08
CA HIS A 102 2.00 -4.64 3.19
C HIS A 102 1.20 -3.35 3.07
N PRO A 103 0.75 -2.78 4.19
CA PRO A 103 0.28 -1.41 4.18
C PRO A 103 1.44 -0.47 3.87
N GLN A 104 1.15 0.59 3.13
CA GLN A 104 2.15 1.59 2.80
C GLN A 104 2.24 2.62 3.94
N PHE A 105 3.32 2.56 4.74
CA PHE A 105 3.54 3.44 5.89
C PHE A 105 4.85 4.23 5.84
N THR A 106 5.53 4.26 4.70
CA THR A 106 6.85 4.83 4.64
C THR A 106 6.85 6.33 4.33
N GLU A 107 7.69 7.11 5.01
CA GLU A 107 7.97 8.49 4.70
C GLU A 107 9.01 8.63 3.57
N ASP A 108 9.86 7.64 3.36
CA ASP A 108 10.91 7.58 2.34
C ASP A 108 10.74 6.39 1.41
N LEU A 109 9.84 6.56 0.43
CA LEU A 109 9.53 5.55 -0.59
C LEU A 109 10.76 5.19 -1.45
N GLU A 110 11.59 6.18 -1.76
CA GLU A 110 12.77 5.97 -2.58
C GLU A 110 13.78 5.06 -1.87
N SER A 111 14.02 5.31 -0.59
CA SER A 111 14.88 4.46 0.24
C SER A 111 14.32 3.04 0.36
N ASP A 112 13.02 2.89 0.62
CA ASP A 112 12.41 1.58 0.79
C ASP A 112 12.46 0.72 -0.47
N LEU A 113 12.19 1.32 -1.62
CA LEU A 113 12.29 0.63 -2.92
C LEU A 113 13.76 0.39 -3.32
N ARG A 114 14.66 1.31 -3.02
CA ARG A 114 16.11 1.14 -3.24
C ARG A 114 16.68 0.02 -2.38
N LEU A 115 16.30 -0.03 -1.10
CA LEU A 115 16.71 -1.07 -0.15
C LEU A 115 15.91 -2.37 -0.31
N GLN A 116 14.97 -2.40 -1.25
CA GLN A 116 14.13 -3.56 -1.56
C GLN A 116 13.34 -4.11 -0.35
N ARG A 117 12.89 -3.23 0.52
CA ARG A 117 11.88 -3.59 1.53
C ARG A 117 10.61 -4.06 0.84
N TYR A 118 10.28 -3.43 -0.30
CA TYR A 118 9.23 -3.83 -1.22
C TYR A 118 9.78 -4.00 -2.62
N ASP A 119 9.26 -4.94 -3.37
CA ASP A 119 9.54 -5.06 -4.80
C ASP A 119 8.85 -3.94 -5.58
N LEU A 120 7.62 -3.60 -5.16
CA LEU A 120 6.74 -2.64 -5.83
C LEU A 120 5.80 -1.98 -4.81
N VAL A 121 5.44 -0.75 -5.07
CA VAL A 121 4.40 -0.03 -4.31
C VAL A 121 3.26 0.34 -5.26
N ILE A 122 2.01 0.20 -4.82
CA ILE A 122 0.84 0.73 -5.53
C ILE A 122 0.29 1.90 -4.71
N ASP A 123 0.47 3.09 -5.25
CA ASP A 123 0.13 4.35 -4.60
C ASP A 123 -0.22 5.40 -5.66
N MET A 124 -0.61 6.56 -5.23
CA MET A 124 -0.80 7.69 -6.10
C MET A 124 0.46 8.07 -6.87
N ALA A 125 0.25 8.68 -8.02
CA ALA A 125 1.33 9.21 -8.84
C ALA A 125 2.26 10.11 -8.02
N ILE A 126 3.57 9.85 -8.12
CA ILE A 126 4.57 10.64 -7.41
C ILE A 126 4.64 12.04 -8.04
N ARG A 127 4.53 13.05 -7.20
CA ARG A 127 4.74 14.45 -7.62
C ARG A 127 6.19 14.85 -7.34
N GLY A 128 6.78 15.60 -8.28
CA GLY A 128 8.13 16.11 -8.14
C GLY A 128 9.21 15.24 -8.79
N ARG A 129 10.47 15.56 -8.52
CA ARG A 129 11.63 14.83 -9.08
C ARG A 129 11.91 13.58 -8.27
N THR A 130 11.97 12.46 -8.94
CA THR A 130 12.35 11.15 -8.34
C THR A 130 13.10 10.31 -9.36
N ILE A 131 13.93 9.39 -8.87
CA ILE A 131 14.57 8.36 -9.71
C ILE A 131 13.63 7.16 -9.95
N LEU A 132 12.55 7.06 -9.18
CA LEU A 132 11.62 5.94 -9.28
C LEU A 132 10.91 5.91 -10.63
N LYS A 133 10.56 4.74 -11.07
CA LYS A 133 9.71 4.50 -12.23
C LYS A 133 8.28 4.29 -11.77
N SER A 134 7.34 4.76 -12.58
CA SER A 134 5.92 4.56 -12.33
C SER A 134 5.17 4.25 -13.63
N GLU A 135 4.07 3.53 -13.49
CA GLU A 135 3.14 3.18 -14.56
C GLU A 135 1.73 3.24 -14.00
N VAL A 136 0.84 3.97 -14.66
CA VAL A 136 -0.56 4.10 -14.23
C VAL A 136 -1.23 2.73 -14.28
N VAL A 137 -1.88 2.35 -13.19
CA VAL A 137 -2.65 1.11 -13.05
C VAL A 137 -4.11 1.35 -13.39
N TYR A 138 -4.72 2.34 -12.74
CA TYR A 138 -6.06 2.85 -13.03
C TYR A 138 -6.22 4.25 -12.43
N THR A 139 -7.28 4.94 -12.85
CA THR A 139 -7.61 6.27 -12.35
C THR A 139 -8.79 6.16 -11.39
N GLU A 140 -8.66 6.75 -10.21
CA GLU A 140 -9.63 6.72 -9.14
C GLU A 140 -10.39 8.05 -9.06
N ILE A 141 -11.68 8.00 -8.74
CA ILE A 141 -12.53 9.16 -8.53
C ILE A 141 -12.92 9.23 -7.06
N LEU A 142 -12.74 10.39 -6.43
CA LEU A 142 -13.24 10.64 -5.08
C LEU A 142 -14.69 11.06 -5.10
N LYS A 143 -15.46 10.54 -4.13
CA LYS A 143 -16.85 10.90 -3.88
C LYS A 143 -17.01 11.43 -2.45
N VAL A 144 -17.98 12.29 -2.24
CA VAL A 144 -18.51 12.53 -0.90
C VAL A 144 -19.33 11.33 -0.49
N VAL A 145 -19.21 10.91 0.75
CA VAL A 145 -19.90 9.75 1.30
C VAL A 145 -20.60 10.12 2.58
N CYS A 146 -21.85 9.72 2.71
CA CYS A 146 -22.67 9.86 3.92
C CYS A 146 -23.55 8.63 4.10
N SER A 147 -24.21 8.51 5.25
CA SER A 147 -25.25 7.51 5.46
C SER A 147 -26.38 7.66 4.44
N LYS A 148 -26.98 6.57 3.98
CA LYS A 148 -28.20 6.59 3.14
C LYS A 148 -29.33 7.33 3.84
N ASP A 149 -29.40 7.24 5.18
CA ASP A 149 -30.41 7.84 6.02
C ASP A 149 -30.01 9.23 6.54
N HIS A 150 -29.00 9.86 5.93
CA HIS A 150 -28.53 11.17 6.38
C HIS A 150 -29.69 12.23 6.34
N PRO A 151 -29.97 12.90 7.46
CA PRO A 151 -31.22 13.70 7.59
C PRO A 151 -31.22 14.99 6.76
N ARG A 152 -30.05 15.52 6.39
CA ARG A 152 -29.89 16.80 5.71
C ARG A 152 -29.37 16.70 4.26
N ILE A 153 -28.80 15.55 3.86
CA ILE A 153 -28.21 15.38 2.54
C ILE A 153 -29.07 14.45 1.70
N GLY A 154 -29.55 14.96 0.56
CA GLY A 154 -30.31 14.22 -0.44
C GLY A 154 -29.41 13.51 -1.48
N ASP A 155 -29.76 13.67 -2.77
CA ASP A 155 -29.05 13.05 -3.90
C ASP A 155 -27.88 13.91 -4.42
N SER A 156 -27.69 15.10 -3.84
CA SER A 156 -26.57 15.99 -4.13
C SER A 156 -26.18 16.78 -2.89
N ILE A 157 -24.99 17.37 -2.92
CA ILE A 157 -24.47 18.19 -1.83
C ILE A 157 -23.89 19.49 -2.42
N SER A 158 -24.26 20.64 -1.86
CA SER A 158 -23.64 21.92 -2.19
C SER A 158 -22.32 22.10 -1.43
N LEU A 159 -21.47 23.03 -1.88
CA LEU A 159 -20.23 23.37 -1.17
C LEU A 159 -20.52 23.88 0.25
N GLU A 160 -21.55 24.70 0.41
CA GLU A 160 -21.97 25.21 1.71
C GLU A 160 -22.37 24.08 2.66
N GLN A 161 -23.21 23.13 2.19
CA GLN A 161 -23.57 21.94 2.98
C GLN A 161 -22.34 21.11 3.32
N PHE A 162 -21.46 20.85 2.34
CA PHE A 162 -20.24 20.08 2.54
C PHE A 162 -19.34 20.69 3.61
N LEU A 163 -19.20 22.02 3.67
CA LEU A 163 -18.37 22.70 4.65
C LEU A 163 -19.06 22.82 6.04
N SER A 164 -20.39 22.79 6.10
CA SER A 164 -21.14 22.89 7.35
C SER A 164 -21.28 21.56 8.10
N GLU A 165 -21.07 20.43 7.41
CA GLU A 165 -21.17 19.11 8.05
C GLU A 165 -19.89 18.74 8.80
N GLU A 166 -20.02 17.81 9.75
CA GLU A 166 -18.90 17.20 10.45
C GLU A 166 -18.25 16.12 9.57
N HIS A 167 -16.91 16.11 9.52
CA HIS A 167 -16.16 15.21 8.65
C HIS A 167 -15.38 14.15 9.40
N VAL A 168 -15.44 12.93 8.85
CA VAL A 168 -14.44 11.89 9.10
C VAL A 168 -13.38 11.95 8.00
N ALA A 169 -12.12 11.99 8.35
CA ALA A 169 -11.01 12.03 7.40
C ALA A 169 -9.97 10.95 7.72
N ALA A 170 -9.19 10.55 6.71
CA ALA A 170 -8.04 9.68 6.94
C ALA A 170 -6.95 10.39 7.76
N SER A 171 -6.24 9.64 8.59
CA SER A 171 -5.12 10.15 9.38
C SER A 171 -3.99 10.64 8.47
N ARG A 172 -3.39 11.78 8.79
CA ARG A 172 -2.25 12.33 8.05
C ARG A 172 -1.01 11.42 8.08
N TRP A 173 -0.90 10.56 9.07
CA TRP A 173 0.22 9.61 9.20
C TRP A 173 0.24 8.53 8.11
N HIS A 174 -0.90 8.29 7.46
CA HIS A 174 -1.06 7.25 6.45
C HIS A 174 -1.23 7.80 5.03
N SER A 175 -1.18 9.11 4.88
CA SER A 175 -1.34 9.79 3.59
C SER A 175 -0.09 10.61 3.27
N ARG A 176 0.77 10.09 2.42
CA ARG A 176 1.95 10.80 1.91
C ARG A 176 1.61 12.01 1.06
N SER A 177 0.53 11.92 0.36
CA SER A 177 0.01 12.99 -0.46
C SER A 177 -1.41 13.26 -0.04
N SER A 178 -1.71 14.51 0.23
CA SER A 178 -3.08 14.98 0.11
C SER A 178 -3.60 14.45 -1.23
N LEU A 179 -4.69 13.68 -1.20
CA LEU A 179 -5.41 13.21 -2.40
C LEU A 179 -5.92 14.36 -3.29
N LEU A 180 -5.52 15.58 -2.97
CA LEU A 180 -6.13 16.80 -3.44
C LEU A 180 -5.07 17.67 -4.08
N ASN A 181 -5.42 18.32 -5.20
CA ASN A 181 -4.58 19.32 -5.81
C ASN A 181 -4.39 20.53 -4.88
N ALA A 182 -3.26 21.22 -5.01
CA ALA A 182 -2.97 22.41 -4.22
C ALA A 182 -4.03 23.50 -4.38
N GLU A 183 -4.80 23.50 -5.48
CA GLU A 183 -5.86 24.46 -5.78
C GLU A 183 -7.13 24.19 -4.95
N ASP A 184 -7.35 22.94 -4.48
CA ASP A 184 -8.50 22.57 -3.67
C ASP A 184 -8.22 22.58 -2.16
N ILE A 185 -6.97 22.86 -1.75
CA ILE A 185 -6.55 22.82 -0.34
C ILE A 185 -7.34 23.82 0.51
N GLY A 186 -7.65 25.00 -0.01
CA GLY A 186 -8.36 26.03 0.74
C GLY A 186 -9.75 25.60 1.22
N GLU A 187 -10.55 25.02 0.34
CA GLU A 187 -11.90 24.53 0.66
C GLU A 187 -11.87 23.31 1.59
N LEU A 188 -10.86 22.48 1.44
CA LEU A 188 -10.69 21.26 2.23
C LEU A 188 -10.09 21.51 3.61
N GLU A 189 -9.29 22.55 3.76
CA GLU A 189 -8.82 23.01 5.07
C GLU A 189 -9.95 23.64 5.90
N ALA A 190 -10.96 24.19 5.23
CA ALA A 190 -12.14 24.79 5.89
C ALA A 190 -13.12 23.75 6.47
N ARG A 191 -12.92 22.45 6.21
CA ARG A 191 -13.80 21.38 6.73
C ARG A 191 -13.69 21.25 8.25
N ASN A 192 -14.83 21.03 8.89
CA ASN A 192 -14.90 20.67 10.30
C ASN A 192 -14.56 19.16 10.49
N ILE A 193 -13.28 18.81 10.56
CA ILE A 193 -12.84 17.42 10.76
C ILE A 193 -12.87 17.10 12.24
N VAL A 194 -13.84 16.31 12.67
CA VAL A 194 -14.02 15.89 14.07
C VAL A 194 -13.38 14.54 14.38
N ILE A 195 -13.22 13.66 13.36
CA ILE A 195 -12.59 12.36 13.52
C ILE A 195 -11.53 12.15 12.45
N ARG A 196 -10.38 11.58 12.86
CA ARG A 196 -9.37 11.06 11.96
C ARG A 196 -9.23 9.56 12.19
N ALA A 197 -9.58 8.77 11.18
CA ALA A 197 -9.49 7.32 11.18
C ALA A 197 -8.21 6.84 10.47
N ALA A 198 -7.81 5.60 10.70
CA ALA A 198 -6.59 5.05 10.11
C ALA A 198 -6.67 4.93 8.58
N GLY A 199 -7.85 4.67 8.02
CA GLY A 199 -8.06 4.56 6.58
C GLY A 199 -9.52 4.49 6.20
N ALA A 200 -9.80 4.19 4.93
CA ALA A 200 -11.15 4.13 4.38
C ALA A 200 -12.07 3.14 5.11
N PHE A 201 -11.49 2.02 5.58
CA PHE A 201 -12.27 0.98 6.27
C PHE A 201 -12.81 1.43 7.62
N GLU A 202 -11.99 2.12 8.39
CA GLU A 202 -12.38 2.67 9.68
C GLU A 202 -13.33 3.86 9.53
N MET A 203 -13.27 4.55 8.39
CA MET A 203 -14.19 5.64 8.08
C MET A 203 -15.60 5.14 7.77
N MET A 204 -15.74 4.06 6.96
CA MET A 204 -17.04 3.59 6.48
C MET A 204 -18.07 3.29 7.59
N PRO A 205 -17.76 2.48 8.62
CA PRO A 205 -18.71 2.20 9.69
C PRO A 205 -19.09 3.45 10.51
N ILE A 206 -18.14 4.39 10.67
CA ILE A 206 -18.41 5.66 11.37
C ILE A 206 -19.40 6.49 10.56
N ILE A 207 -19.15 6.70 9.28
CA ILE A 207 -20.00 7.47 8.39
C ILE A 207 -21.40 6.84 8.30
N GLY A 208 -21.48 5.52 8.12
CA GLY A 208 -22.75 4.83 7.97
C GLY A 208 -23.63 4.81 9.22
N SER A 209 -23.04 4.99 10.41
CA SER A 209 -23.76 4.98 11.69
C SER A 209 -23.95 6.37 12.32
N THR A 210 -23.50 7.43 11.66
CA THR A 210 -23.57 8.80 12.16
C THR A 210 -24.12 9.77 11.10
N GLU A 211 -24.26 11.04 11.46
CA GLU A 211 -24.57 12.13 10.53
C GLU A 211 -23.29 12.78 9.95
N MET A 212 -22.13 12.18 10.17
CA MET A 212 -20.87 12.68 9.63
C MET A 212 -20.72 12.28 8.16
N ILE A 213 -19.95 13.07 7.43
CA ILE A 213 -19.61 12.80 6.03
C ILE A 213 -18.11 12.54 5.88
N GLY A 214 -17.72 11.97 4.76
CA GLY A 214 -16.31 11.75 4.42
C GLY A 214 -16.09 11.78 2.93
N MET A 215 -14.84 11.54 2.53
CA MET A 215 -14.48 11.39 1.13
C MET A 215 -13.79 10.04 0.96
N LEU A 216 -14.30 9.22 0.04
CA LEU A 216 -13.78 7.90 -0.27
C LEU A 216 -13.68 7.70 -1.79
N PRO A 217 -12.76 6.83 -2.24
CA PRO A 217 -12.71 6.40 -3.62
C PRO A 217 -13.99 5.66 -4.05
N GLU A 218 -14.45 5.92 -5.25
CA GLU A 218 -15.65 5.30 -5.83
C GLU A 218 -15.53 3.78 -5.87
N SER A 219 -14.37 3.24 -6.29
CA SER A 219 -14.11 1.79 -6.34
C SER A 219 -14.31 1.06 -5.00
N THR A 220 -14.13 1.76 -3.88
CA THR A 220 -14.34 1.19 -2.55
C THR A 220 -15.82 1.09 -2.20
N LEU A 221 -16.63 1.99 -2.75
CA LEU A 221 -18.07 2.07 -2.47
C LEU A 221 -18.88 1.06 -3.27
N ASP A 222 -18.45 0.72 -4.47
CA ASP A 222 -19.11 -0.27 -5.32
C ASP A 222 -19.27 -1.63 -4.61
N ASP A 223 -18.25 -2.04 -3.85
CA ASP A 223 -18.23 -3.32 -3.16
C ASP A 223 -18.81 -3.24 -1.72
N LEU A 224 -18.68 -2.11 -1.04
CA LEU A 224 -18.92 -2.00 0.40
C LEU A 224 -19.95 -0.94 0.81
N GLY A 225 -20.37 -0.08 -0.12
CA GLY A 225 -21.29 1.00 0.18
C GLY A 225 -22.61 0.51 0.78
N ASP A 226 -23.21 -0.52 0.19
CA ASP A 226 -24.45 -1.11 0.70
C ASP A 226 -24.29 -1.76 2.07
N TYR A 227 -23.18 -2.48 2.29
CA TYR A 227 -22.90 -3.15 3.55
C TYR A 227 -22.81 -2.18 4.74
N TYR A 228 -22.24 -1.00 4.52
CA TYR A 228 -22.11 0.04 5.54
C TYR A 228 -23.22 1.09 5.50
N ASN A 229 -24.30 0.87 4.76
CA ASN A 229 -25.40 1.82 4.60
C ASN A 229 -24.97 3.19 4.07
N LEU A 230 -24.04 3.21 3.09
CA LEU A 230 -23.48 4.43 2.53
C LEU A 230 -24.11 4.77 1.18
N LYS A 231 -24.25 6.07 0.93
CA LYS A 231 -24.48 6.63 -0.41
C LYS A 231 -23.30 7.53 -0.81
N SER A 232 -23.03 7.56 -2.11
CA SER A 232 -22.01 8.42 -2.70
C SER A 232 -22.62 9.57 -3.47
N LEU A 233 -21.97 10.71 -3.42
CA LEU A 233 -22.36 11.94 -4.09
C LEU A 233 -21.15 12.51 -4.82
N ASP A 234 -21.40 13.24 -5.91
CA ASP A 234 -20.32 13.99 -6.56
C ASP A 234 -19.75 15.06 -5.62
N LEU A 235 -18.44 15.31 -5.75
CA LEU A 235 -17.81 16.43 -5.04
C LEU A 235 -18.45 17.76 -5.49
N PRO A 236 -18.75 18.69 -4.57
CA PRO A 236 -19.35 19.98 -4.90
C PRO A 236 -18.35 21.00 -5.49
N PHE A 237 -17.15 20.55 -5.83
CA PHE A 237 -16.06 21.27 -6.48
C PHE A 237 -15.47 20.41 -7.60
N ASN A 238 -14.37 20.83 -8.24
CA ASN A 238 -13.82 20.13 -9.39
C ASN A 238 -13.59 18.63 -9.12
N ARG A 239 -14.09 17.78 -10.03
CA ARG A 239 -13.85 16.34 -9.99
C ARG A 239 -12.38 16.08 -10.01
N GLN A 240 -11.89 15.45 -8.97
CA GLN A 240 -10.49 15.04 -8.90
C GLN A 240 -10.36 13.58 -9.32
N GLN A 241 -9.62 13.38 -10.38
CA GLN A 241 -9.16 12.09 -10.80
C GLN A 241 -7.73 11.88 -10.31
N HIS A 242 -7.47 10.74 -9.71
CA HIS A 242 -6.17 10.40 -9.16
C HIS A 242 -5.67 9.12 -9.80
N ASP A 243 -4.52 9.21 -10.45
CA ASP A 243 -3.86 8.05 -11.01
C ASP A 243 -3.22 7.23 -9.89
N LEU A 244 -3.67 5.99 -9.75
CA LEU A 244 -2.97 4.98 -8.97
C LEU A 244 -1.93 4.31 -9.85
N CYS A 245 -0.70 4.28 -9.37
CA CYS A 245 0.46 3.85 -10.11
C CYS A 245 1.15 2.67 -9.44
N SER A 246 1.64 1.74 -10.23
CA SER A 246 2.73 0.85 -9.82
C SER A 246 4.04 1.62 -9.81
N ILE A 247 4.75 1.62 -8.68
CA ILE A 247 5.96 2.40 -8.46
C ILE A 247 7.09 1.45 -8.07
N TRP A 248 8.26 1.58 -8.70
CA TRP A 248 9.41 0.71 -8.43
C TRP A 248 10.76 1.42 -8.63
N HIS A 249 11.81 0.86 -8.03
CA HIS A 249 13.17 1.33 -8.27
C HIS A 249 13.69 0.89 -9.65
N PRO A 250 14.43 1.73 -10.41
CA PRO A 250 14.92 1.43 -11.76
C PRO A 250 15.70 0.12 -11.88
N SER A 251 16.41 -0.31 -10.83
CA SER A 251 17.15 -1.59 -10.81
C SER A 251 16.27 -2.82 -11.09
N ARG A 252 14.94 -2.71 -10.87
CA ARG A 252 13.97 -3.77 -11.14
C ARG A 252 13.36 -3.74 -12.53
N SER A 253 13.64 -2.70 -13.31
CA SER A 253 13.01 -2.51 -14.62
C SER A 253 13.25 -3.67 -15.60
N ASN A 254 14.44 -4.28 -15.53
CA ASN A 254 14.86 -5.37 -16.40
C ASN A 254 14.64 -6.78 -15.78
N ASP A 255 14.24 -6.87 -14.52
CA ASP A 255 13.91 -8.14 -13.86
C ASP A 255 12.66 -8.75 -14.52
N SER A 256 12.79 -9.92 -15.12
CA SER A 256 11.71 -10.59 -15.86
C SER A 256 10.52 -10.95 -14.97
N GLY A 257 10.77 -11.41 -13.74
CA GLY A 257 9.71 -11.71 -12.76
C GLY A 257 8.99 -10.46 -12.30
N HIS A 258 9.72 -9.36 -12.07
CA HIS A 258 9.12 -8.09 -11.69
C HIS A 258 8.29 -7.49 -12.85
N ARG A 259 8.75 -7.63 -14.10
CA ARG A 259 7.99 -7.22 -15.29
C ARG A 259 6.69 -8.03 -15.41
N TRP A 260 6.77 -9.33 -15.19
CA TRP A 260 5.60 -10.20 -15.18
C TRP A 260 4.60 -9.76 -14.10
N LEU A 261 5.05 -9.45 -12.88
CA LEU A 261 4.18 -8.96 -11.81
C LEU A 261 3.44 -7.68 -12.23
N ARG A 262 4.15 -6.68 -12.79
CA ARG A 262 3.51 -5.45 -13.28
C ARG A 262 2.44 -5.75 -14.34
N GLN A 263 2.73 -6.66 -15.26
CA GLN A 263 1.73 -7.08 -16.25
C GLN A 263 0.52 -7.76 -15.62
N GLN A 264 0.70 -8.54 -14.54
CA GLN A 264 -0.43 -9.12 -13.83
C GLN A 264 -1.27 -8.05 -13.13
N ILE A 265 -0.63 -7.04 -12.53
CA ILE A 265 -1.30 -5.90 -11.91
C ILE A 265 -2.13 -5.14 -12.96
N GLN A 266 -1.56 -4.82 -14.12
CA GLN A 266 -2.26 -4.16 -15.22
C GLN A 266 -3.46 -4.96 -15.74
N LYS A 267 -3.34 -6.28 -15.82
CA LYS A 267 -4.45 -7.16 -16.21
C LYS A 267 -5.56 -7.18 -15.17
N ALA A 268 -5.20 -7.25 -13.89
CA ALA A 268 -6.17 -7.26 -12.80
C ALA A 268 -6.94 -5.93 -12.71
N ALA A 269 -6.25 -4.81 -12.99
CA ALA A 269 -6.83 -3.48 -12.96
C ALA A 269 -7.93 -3.26 -14.01
N LYS A 270 -7.84 -3.90 -15.19
CA LYS A 270 -8.88 -3.82 -16.24
C LYS A 270 -10.24 -4.35 -15.79
N ASN A 271 -10.30 -5.04 -14.68
CA ASN A 271 -11.51 -5.60 -14.11
C ASN A 271 -11.96 -4.86 -12.84
N VAL A 272 -11.35 -3.71 -12.53
CA VAL A 272 -11.71 -2.93 -11.33
C VAL A 272 -12.96 -2.10 -11.59
N PHE A 273 -13.17 -1.67 -12.82
CA PHE A 273 -14.36 -0.92 -13.28
C PHE A 273 -15.11 -1.68 -14.37
#